data_042d6fb467fc359ba96c3fbfbe3062e1
#
_entry.id   042d6fb467fc359ba96c3fbfbe3062e1
#
_cell.length_a   1.000
_cell.length_b   1.000
_cell.length_c   1.000
_cell.angle_alpha   90.00
_cell.angle_beta   90.00
_cell.angle_gamma   90.00
#
_symmetry.space_group_name_H-M   'P 1'
#
loop_
_entity.id
_entity.type
_entity.pdbx_description
1 polymer ?
#
loop_
_entity_poly.entity_id
_entity_poly.type
_entity_poly.pdbx_seq_one_letter_code
_entity_poly.pdbx_strand_id
1 'polypeptide(L)'
;RRQKNNPVHVGEPGVGKTAITEGLAQLIVQNKVPDKLKDYKIFAIDIGAILAGTKYRGEFEERFKGVLKAISQLKKCIIFIDEIHTIVGAGAVSGGSMDASNLIKPFLVSSDFRCIGATTYQEYKQYFEKDRALSRRFQKIDIKEPSVEDTIKILEGIKDRYEEYHQVKYSENAIKACAELSAKFIN
;
A
#
# COMPACT_ATOMS: atom_id res chain seq x y z
N ARG A 1 -13.96 14.54 13.86
CA ARG A 1 -13.83 14.02 12.47
C ARG A 1 -12.53 14.55 11.92
N ARG A 2 -11.52 13.71 11.74
CA ARG A 2 -10.30 14.10 11.04
C ARG A 2 -10.63 14.23 9.56
N GLN A 3 -10.18 15.31 8.92
CA GLN A 3 -10.34 15.50 7.47
C GLN A 3 -9.51 14.50 6.66
N LYS A 4 -8.42 13.96 7.26
CA LYS A 4 -7.52 12.98 6.66
C LYS A 4 -7.83 11.59 7.21
N ASN A 5 -8.68 10.86 6.51
CA ASN A 5 -9.14 9.54 6.94
C ASN A 5 -8.39 8.38 6.27
N ASN A 6 -7.58 8.68 5.26
CA ASN A 6 -6.88 7.68 4.47
C ASN A 6 -5.37 7.79 4.75
N PRO A 7 -4.70 6.74 5.22
CA PRO A 7 -3.26 6.75 5.34
C PRO A 7 -2.57 6.57 3.99
N VAL A 8 -1.43 7.20 3.82
CA VAL A 8 -0.48 6.88 2.76
C VAL A 8 0.86 6.53 3.39
N HIS A 9 1.33 5.31 3.16
CA HIS A 9 2.62 4.81 3.57
C HIS A 9 3.68 5.38 2.64
N VAL A 10 4.62 6.13 3.18
CA VAL A 10 5.69 6.76 2.41
C VAL A 10 7.03 6.27 2.94
N GLY A 11 7.86 5.70 2.08
CA GLY A 11 9.16 5.16 2.45
C GLY A 11 9.93 4.66 1.24
N GLU A 12 11.20 4.38 1.42
CA GLU A 12 12.05 3.85 0.35
C GLU A 12 11.54 2.50 -0.20
N PRO A 13 11.91 2.11 -1.42
CA PRO A 13 11.61 0.78 -1.92
C PRO A 13 12.11 -0.30 -0.96
N GLY A 14 11.34 -1.39 -0.80
CA GLY A 14 11.76 -2.54 0.01
C GLY A 14 11.55 -2.43 1.54
N VAL A 15 11.18 -1.26 2.08
CA VAL A 15 11.01 -1.09 3.55
C VAL A 15 9.77 -1.78 4.13
N GLY A 16 8.98 -2.48 3.32
CA GLY A 16 7.84 -3.27 3.79
C GLY A 16 6.48 -2.56 3.79
N LYS A 17 6.30 -1.48 2.99
CA LYS A 17 5.02 -0.75 2.90
C LYS A 17 3.81 -1.64 2.62
N THR A 18 3.93 -2.55 1.66
CA THR A 18 2.88 -3.51 1.28
C THR A 18 2.65 -4.52 2.40
N ALA A 19 3.72 -5.05 3.01
CA ALA A 19 3.67 -6.02 4.09
C ALA A 19 2.90 -5.51 5.33
N ILE A 20 2.98 -4.20 5.63
CA ILE A 20 2.20 -3.59 6.72
C ILE A 20 0.70 -3.72 6.46
N THR A 21 0.26 -3.50 5.22
CA THR A 21 -1.17 -3.63 4.87
C THR A 21 -1.63 -5.09 4.86
N GLU A 22 -0.79 -6.01 4.39
CA GLU A 22 -1.04 -7.44 4.48
C GLU A 22 -1.10 -7.93 5.93
N GLY A 23 -0.19 -7.43 6.78
CA GLY A 23 -0.21 -7.69 8.22
C GLY A 23 -1.51 -7.20 8.88
N LEU A 24 -1.99 -6.02 8.50
CA LEU A 24 -3.29 -5.53 8.98
C LEU A 24 -4.44 -6.45 8.56
N ALA A 25 -4.43 -6.95 7.31
CA ALA A 25 -5.44 -7.89 6.84
C ALA A 25 -5.43 -9.19 7.66
N GLN A 26 -4.24 -9.72 7.97
CA GLN A 26 -4.08 -10.90 8.83
C GLN A 26 -4.61 -10.65 10.26
N LEU A 27 -4.30 -9.49 10.85
CA LEU A 27 -4.80 -9.12 12.17
C LEU A 27 -6.33 -9.01 12.20
N ILE A 28 -6.95 -8.51 11.12
CA ILE A 28 -8.41 -8.46 10.99
C ILE A 28 -8.98 -9.88 10.99
N VAL A 29 -8.44 -10.79 10.17
CA VAL A 29 -8.88 -12.20 10.10
C VAL A 29 -8.72 -12.89 11.45
N GLN A 30 -7.65 -12.60 12.18
CA GLN A 30 -7.38 -13.15 13.52
C GLN A 30 -8.21 -12.48 14.63
N ASN A 31 -9.07 -11.50 14.32
CA ASN A 31 -9.79 -10.68 15.29
C ASN A 31 -8.88 -9.94 16.30
N LYS A 32 -7.63 -9.68 15.96
CA LYS A 32 -6.63 -8.95 16.76
C LYS A 32 -6.62 -7.45 16.45
N VAL A 33 -7.76 -6.88 16.17
CA VAL A 33 -7.95 -5.46 15.86
C VAL A 33 -9.03 -4.85 16.75
N PRO A 34 -9.05 -3.53 16.93
CA PRO A 34 -10.15 -2.85 17.62
C PRO A 34 -11.50 -3.18 16.98
N ASP A 35 -12.57 -3.19 17.78
CA ASP A 35 -13.93 -3.57 17.33
C ASP A 35 -14.40 -2.82 16.08
N LYS A 36 -13.97 -1.57 15.93
CA LYS A 36 -14.30 -0.74 14.75
C LYS A 36 -13.71 -1.25 13.45
N LEU A 37 -12.69 -2.09 13.49
CA LEU A 37 -12.03 -2.68 12.32
C LEU A 37 -12.38 -4.15 12.11
N LYS A 38 -13.10 -4.77 13.05
CA LYS A 38 -13.59 -6.13 12.88
C LYS A 38 -14.50 -6.23 11.66
N ASP A 39 -14.40 -7.34 10.95
CA ASP A 39 -15.16 -7.66 9.72
C ASP A 39 -14.81 -6.76 8.51
N TYR A 40 -13.83 -5.89 8.61
CA TYR A 40 -13.36 -5.18 7.42
C TYR A 40 -12.65 -6.14 6.47
N LYS A 41 -12.80 -5.89 5.18
CA LYS A 41 -12.05 -6.57 4.12
C LYS A 41 -11.13 -5.57 3.45
N ILE A 42 -9.89 -5.99 3.16
CA ILE A 42 -8.93 -5.17 2.42
C ILE A 42 -8.88 -5.70 0.99
N PHE A 43 -9.12 -4.81 0.03
CA PHE A 43 -9.06 -5.10 -1.40
C PHE A 43 -7.84 -4.39 -1.99
N ALA A 44 -6.85 -5.16 -2.43
CA ALA A 44 -5.74 -4.62 -3.20
C ALA A 44 -6.19 -4.36 -4.64
N ILE A 45 -6.00 -3.13 -5.11
CA ILE A 45 -6.26 -2.75 -6.50
C ILE A 45 -4.94 -2.77 -7.26
N ASP A 46 -4.88 -3.62 -8.27
CA ASP A 46 -3.80 -3.64 -9.25
C ASP A 46 -4.17 -2.73 -10.42
N ILE A 47 -3.57 -1.55 -10.45
CA ILE A 47 -3.78 -0.57 -11.52
C ILE A 47 -3.22 -1.08 -12.85
N GLY A 48 -2.13 -1.85 -12.82
CA GLY A 48 -1.55 -2.47 -14.02
C GLY A 48 -2.52 -3.46 -14.65
N ALA A 49 -3.18 -4.29 -13.84
CA ALA A 49 -4.19 -5.24 -14.32
C ALA A 49 -5.42 -4.53 -14.92
N ILE A 50 -5.83 -3.39 -14.37
CA ILE A 50 -6.95 -2.60 -14.91
C ILE A 50 -6.56 -1.97 -16.26
N LEU A 51 -5.29 -1.54 -16.40
CA LEU A 51 -4.75 -1.00 -17.64
C LEU A 51 -4.56 -2.07 -18.73
N ALA A 52 -4.27 -3.29 -18.31
CA ALA A 52 -4.00 -4.38 -19.23
C ALA A 52 -5.19 -4.62 -20.19
N GLY A 53 -4.90 -4.63 -21.49
CA GLY A 53 -5.90 -4.85 -22.53
C GLY A 53 -6.82 -3.65 -22.83
N THR A 54 -6.57 -2.47 -22.25
CA THR A 54 -7.24 -1.24 -22.66
C THR A 54 -6.47 -0.58 -23.79
N LYS A 55 -7.15 -0.29 -24.90
CA LYS A 55 -6.55 0.44 -26.05
C LYS A 55 -6.75 1.94 -25.94
N TYR A 56 -7.79 2.36 -25.27
CA TYR A 56 -8.20 3.76 -25.17
C TYR A 56 -8.35 4.18 -23.71
N ARG A 57 -8.07 5.44 -23.44
CA ARG A 57 -8.22 6.06 -22.12
C ARG A 57 -9.62 5.84 -21.51
N GLY A 58 -10.67 5.98 -22.32
CA GLY A 58 -12.04 5.83 -21.87
C GLY A 58 -12.35 4.43 -21.31
N GLU A 59 -11.76 3.38 -21.87
CA GLU A 59 -11.94 2.01 -21.39
C GLU A 59 -11.34 1.81 -20.00
N PHE A 60 -10.16 2.36 -19.74
CA PHE A 60 -9.55 2.35 -18.41
C PHE A 60 -10.42 3.11 -17.40
N GLU A 61 -10.84 4.33 -17.76
CA GLU A 61 -11.66 5.17 -16.88
C GLU A 61 -12.97 4.47 -16.51
N GLU A 62 -13.62 3.82 -17.47
CA GLU A 62 -14.85 3.08 -17.25
C GLU A 62 -14.63 1.88 -16.32
N ARG A 63 -13.59 1.07 -16.59
CA ARG A 63 -13.22 -0.08 -15.74
C ARG A 63 -12.88 0.36 -14.33
N PHE A 64 -12.05 1.39 -14.17
CA PHE A 64 -11.63 1.88 -12.86
C PHE A 64 -12.82 2.46 -12.08
N LYS A 65 -13.69 3.25 -12.72
CA LYS A 65 -14.94 3.72 -12.12
C LYS A 65 -15.85 2.56 -11.70
N GLY A 66 -15.95 1.53 -12.54
CA GLY A 66 -16.73 0.32 -12.24
C GLY A 66 -16.25 -0.37 -10.97
N VAL A 67 -14.92 -0.56 -10.84
CA VAL A 67 -14.28 -1.13 -9.65
C VAL A 67 -14.55 -0.28 -8.41
N LEU A 68 -14.31 1.04 -8.48
CA LEU A 68 -14.54 1.96 -7.36
C LEU A 68 -16.02 1.97 -6.93
N LYS A 69 -16.95 1.96 -7.89
CA LYS A 69 -18.39 1.90 -7.62
C LYS A 69 -18.78 0.59 -6.95
N ALA A 70 -18.30 -0.54 -7.44
CA ALA A 70 -18.58 -1.84 -6.86
C ALA A 70 -18.08 -1.91 -5.40
N ILE A 71 -16.86 -1.45 -5.14
CA ILE A 71 -16.29 -1.44 -3.79
C ILE A 71 -17.03 -0.45 -2.88
N SER A 72 -17.43 0.71 -3.38
CA SER A 72 -18.17 1.70 -2.58
C SER A 72 -19.54 1.21 -2.09
N GLN A 73 -20.10 0.19 -2.72
CA GLN A 73 -21.33 -0.47 -2.29
C GLN A 73 -21.11 -1.51 -1.19
N LEU A 74 -19.85 -1.93 -0.98
CA LEU A 74 -19.51 -2.88 0.06
C LEU A 74 -19.43 -2.17 1.42
N LYS A 75 -20.05 -2.76 2.42
CA LYS A 75 -19.89 -2.31 3.81
C LYS A 75 -18.56 -2.82 4.37
N LYS A 76 -17.92 -2.03 5.23
CA LYS A 76 -16.68 -2.41 5.94
C LYS A 76 -15.57 -2.87 4.99
N CYS A 77 -15.23 -2.05 4.01
CA CYS A 77 -14.10 -2.30 3.12
C CYS A 77 -13.04 -1.21 3.19
N ILE A 78 -11.82 -1.60 2.93
CA ILE A 78 -10.65 -0.74 2.78
C ILE A 78 -10.02 -1.09 1.43
N ILE A 79 -9.70 -0.09 0.64
CA ILE A 79 -8.96 -0.27 -0.61
C ILE A 79 -7.48 -0.06 -0.29
N PHE A 80 -6.65 -0.95 -0.78
CA PHE A 80 -5.21 -0.76 -0.81
C PHE A 80 -4.75 -0.52 -2.25
N ILE A 81 -4.00 0.54 -2.45
CA ILE A 81 -3.40 0.88 -3.74
C ILE A 81 -1.90 1.02 -3.52
N ASP A 82 -1.16 0.01 -3.98
CA ASP A 82 0.28 0.13 -4.04
C ASP A 82 0.68 1.06 -5.18
N GLU A 83 1.82 1.71 -5.03
CA GLU A 83 2.30 2.72 -5.97
C GLU A 83 1.20 3.74 -6.35
N ILE A 84 0.48 4.25 -5.34
CA ILE A 84 -0.69 5.13 -5.53
C ILE A 84 -0.36 6.38 -6.37
N HIS A 85 0.92 6.74 -6.51
CA HIS A 85 1.37 7.81 -7.39
C HIS A 85 1.06 7.53 -8.87
N THR A 86 0.90 6.27 -9.26
CA THR A 86 0.53 5.90 -10.63
C THR A 86 -0.85 6.44 -11.02
N ILE A 87 -1.74 6.60 -10.06
CA ILE A 87 -3.06 7.22 -10.27
C ILE A 87 -2.94 8.73 -10.42
N VAL A 88 -1.98 9.35 -9.70
CA VAL A 88 -1.82 10.80 -9.63
C VAL A 88 -0.92 11.34 -10.73
N GLY A 89 0.09 10.55 -11.13
CA GLY A 89 1.16 10.98 -12.01
C GLY A 89 1.10 10.42 -13.43
N ALA A 90 0.25 9.45 -13.70
CA ALA A 90 0.08 8.87 -15.03
C ALA A 90 -0.34 9.90 -16.10
N GLY A 91 -0.50 11.14 -15.67
CA GLY A 91 -0.90 12.27 -16.45
C GLY A 91 0.19 13.12 -17.08
N ALA A 92 1.45 12.96 -16.73
CA ALA A 92 2.47 13.98 -17.02
C ALA A 92 3.51 13.63 -18.09
N VAL A 93 3.52 12.41 -18.63
CA VAL A 93 4.55 12.03 -19.62
C VAL A 93 3.91 11.69 -20.96
N SER A 94 4.20 12.55 -21.95
CA SER A 94 3.93 12.42 -23.40
C SER A 94 2.49 12.11 -23.85
N GLY A 95 1.73 13.16 -24.12
CA GLY A 95 0.68 13.13 -25.17
C GLY A 95 -0.69 12.56 -24.82
N GLY A 96 -0.98 12.22 -23.57
CA GLY A 96 -2.27 11.63 -23.23
C GLY A 96 -2.34 11.15 -21.79
N SER A 97 -2.06 12.03 -20.86
CA SER A 97 -1.92 11.66 -19.46
C SER A 97 -3.23 11.22 -18.83
N MET A 98 -3.30 9.99 -18.35
CA MET A 98 -4.42 9.48 -17.58
C MET A 98 -4.37 10.05 -16.15
N ASP A 99 -5.03 11.18 -15.92
CA ASP A 99 -5.24 11.68 -14.56
C ASP A 99 -6.40 10.91 -13.89
N ALA A 100 -6.08 9.68 -13.47
CA ALA A 100 -7.02 8.84 -12.74
C ALA A 100 -7.31 9.41 -11.34
N SER A 101 -6.57 10.41 -10.87
CA SER A 101 -6.82 11.05 -9.59
C SER A 101 -8.21 11.69 -9.53
N ASN A 102 -8.69 12.26 -10.64
CA ASN A 102 -10.02 12.84 -10.71
C ASN A 102 -11.15 11.80 -10.56
N LEU A 103 -10.86 10.53 -10.86
CA LEU A 103 -11.83 9.44 -10.72
C LEU A 103 -11.98 8.98 -9.27
N ILE A 104 -10.89 8.98 -8.49
CA ILE A 104 -10.93 8.56 -7.08
C ILE A 104 -11.36 9.67 -6.13
N LYS A 105 -11.10 10.96 -6.49
CA LYS A 105 -11.41 12.12 -5.64
C LYS A 105 -12.87 12.14 -5.12
N PRO A 106 -13.90 11.89 -5.94
CA PRO A 106 -15.29 11.86 -5.46
C PRO A 106 -15.53 10.81 -4.37
N PHE A 107 -14.89 9.64 -4.48
CA PHE A 107 -15.03 8.56 -3.50
C PHE A 107 -14.31 8.89 -2.19
N LEU A 108 -13.16 9.54 -2.23
CA LEU A 108 -12.41 9.98 -1.04
C LEU A 108 -13.16 11.05 -0.21
N VAL A 109 -14.23 11.63 -0.74
CA VAL A 109 -15.11 12.56 0.02
C VAL A 109 -16.04 11.81 0.96
N SER A 110 -16.43 10.60 0.59
CA SER A 110 -17.31 9.75 1.40
C SER A 110 -16.64 9.31 2.69
N SER A 111 -17.35 9.36 3.80
CA SER A 111 -16.86 8.83 5.10
C SER A 111 -16.74 7.31 5.12
N ASP A 112 -17.44 6.64 4.23
CA ASP A 112 -17.53 5.18 4.17
C ASP A 112 -16.47 4.56 3.27
N PHE A 113 -15.89 5.38 2.39
CA PHE A 113 -14.79 4.96 1.53
C PHE A 113 -13.45 5.14 2.27
N ARG A 114 -12.72 4.06 2.44
CA ARG A 114 -11.41 4.04 3.10
C ARG A 114 -10.36 3.54 2.14
N CYS A 115 -9.24 4.25 2.09
CA CYS A 115 -8.14 3.92 1.21
C CYS A 115 -6.81 3.96 1.97
N ILE A 116 -5.97 2.97 1.74
CA ILE A 116 -4.57 2.94 2.14
C ILE A 116 -3.76 3.06 0.86
N GLY A 117 -2.87 4.03 0.76
CA GLY A 117 -1.93 4.15 -0.33
C GLY A 117 -0.52 3.79 0.10
N ALA A 118 0.33 3.37 -0.84
CA ALA A 118 1.76 3.25 -0.63
C ALA A 118 2.52 3.93 -1.77
N THR A 119 3.64 4.59 -1.46
CA THR A 119 4.48 5.29 -2.44
C THR A 119 5.88 5.54 -1.87
N THR A 120 6.81 5.99 -2.70
CA THR A 120 8.14 6.42 -2.25
C THR A 120 8.14 7.89 -1.83
N TYR A 121 9.21 8.35 -1.16
CA TYR A 121 9.38 9.76 -0.79
C TYR A 121 9.44 10.67 -2.02
N GLN A 122 10.17 10.24 -3.05
CA GLN A 122 10.34 11.01 -4.28
C GLN A 122 8.99 11.23 -4.97
N GLU A 123 8.22 10.18 -5.16
CA GLU A 123 6.94 10.21 -5.85
C GLU A 123 5.87 10.92 -5.03
N TYR A 124 5.88 10.74 -3.69
CA TYR A 124 5.01 11.50 -2.81
C TYR A 124 5.20 13.01 -2.98
N LYS A 125 6.45 13.48 -2.96
CA LYS A 125 6.80 14.90 -3.15
C LYS A 125 6.45 15.39 -4.57
N GLN A 126 6.72 14.54 -5.57
CA GLN A 126 6.52 14.92 -6.97
C GLN A 126 5.04 15.03 -7.34
N TYR A 127 4.19 14.13 -6.85
CA TYR A 127 2.81 13.99 -7.30
C TYR A 127 1.79 14.34 -6.20
N PHE A 128 1.93 13.80 -5.00
CA PHE A 128 0.94 13.94 -3.94
C PHE A 128 0.91 15.33 -3.30
N GLU A 129 2.08 15.91 -3.00
CA GLU A 129 2.15 17.23 -2.37
C GLU A 129 1.60 18.33 -3.29
N LYS A 130 1.73 18.16 -4.59
CA LYS A 130 1.23 19.11 -5.58
C LYS A 130 -0.29 19.08 -5.73
N ASP A 131 -0.92 17.92 -5.51
CA ASP A 131 -2.37 17.78 -5.55
C ASP A 131 -2.99 18.10 -4.18
N ARG A 132 -3.48 19.35 -4.02
CA ARG A 132 -4.10 19.81 -2.78
C ARG A 132 -5.34 18.99 -2.39
N ALA A 133 -6.06 18.41 -3.33
CA ALA A 133 -7.26 17.61 -3.06
C ALA A 133 -6.90 16.28 -2.41
N LEU A 134 -5.84 15.62 -2.88
CA LEU A 134 -5.34 14.38 -2.31
C LEU A 134 -4.61 14.62 -0.98
N SER A 135 -3.72 15.62 -0.92
CA SER A 135 -2.94 15.91 0.30
C SER A 135 -3.82 16.27 1.52
N ARG A 136 -5.03 16.79 1.28
CA ARG A 136 -6.03 17.06 2.33
C ARG A 136 -6.79 15.81 2.78
N ARG A 137 -6.79 14.74 1.99
CA ARG A 137 -7.55 13.50 2.23
C ARG A 137 -6.68 12.37 2.77
N PHE A 138 -5.38 12.42 2.49
CA PHE A 138 -4.43 11.43 2.95
C PHE A 138 -3.59 11.94 4.12
N GLN A 139 -3.39 11.06 5.09
CA GLN A 139 -2.42 11.24 6.18
C GLN A 139 -1.13 10.53 5.82
N LYS A 140 -0.06 11.28 5.64
CA LYS A 140 1.28 10.72 5.45
C LYS A 140 1.69 9.94 6.70
N ILE A 141 2.18 8.73 6.49
CA ILE A 141 2.82 7.88 7.49
C ILE A 141 4.18 7.50 6.94
N ASP A 142 5.23 7.99 7.58
CA ASP A 142 6.60 7.67 7.19
C ASP A 142 6.96 6.26 7.64
N ILE A 143 7.30 5.40 6.68
CA ILE A 143 7.79 4.05 6.92
C ILE A 143 9.30 4.07 6.74
N LYS A 144 10.00 4.00 7.85
CA LYS A 144 11.47 3.96 7.88
C LYS A 144 11.96 2.54 7.68
N GLU A 145 13.19 2.42 7.23
CA GLU A 145 13.91 1.16 7.26
C GLU A 145 13.97 0.62 8.71
N PRO A 146 13.69 -0.67 8.92
CA PRO A 146 13.75 -1.27 10.25
C PRO A 146 15.18 -1.27 10.80
N SER A 147 15.31 -1.14 12.11
CA SER A 147 16.60 -1.31 12.78
C SER A 147 17.12 -2.74 12.63
N VAL A 148 18.40 -2.98 12.92
CA VAL A 148 18.98 -4.34 12.91
C VAL A 148 18.19 -5.25 13.85
N GLU A 149 17.84 -4.76 15.04
CA GLU A 149 17.06 -5.50 16.02
C GLU A 149 15.66 -5.83 15.53
N ASP A 150 15.00 -4.90 14.83
CA ASP A 150 13.68 -5.15 14.26
C ASP A 150 13.77 -6.08 13.05
N THR A 151 14.84 -5.98 12.26
CA THR A 151 15.10 -6.91 11.15
C THR A 151 15.28 -8.33 11.67
N ILE A 152 16.00 -8.54 12.78
CA ILE A 152 16.13 -9.85 13.43
C ILE A 152 14.74 -10.40 13.79
N LYS A 153 13.89 -9.60 14.44
CA LYS A 153 12.52 -10.02 14.81
C LYS A 153 11.66 -10.36 13.58
N ILE A 154 11.80 -9.58 12.50
CA ILE A 154 11.11 -9.86 11.23
C ILE A 154 11.57 -11.22 10.67
N LEU A 155 12.88 -11.46 10.62
CA LEU A 155 13.44 -12.73 10.15
C LEU A 155 12.99 -13.92 11.03
N GLU A 156 12.97 -13.75 12.35
CA GLU A 156 12.45 -14.75 13.28
C GLU A 156 10.97 -15.06 13.01
N GLY A 157 10.16 -14.02 12.71
CA GLY A 157 8.73 -14.19 12.44
C GLY A 157 8.41 -14.92 11.13
N ILE A 158 9.32 -14.94 10.17
CA ILE A 158 9.13 -15.62 8.87
C ILE A 158 9.95 -16.93 8.77
N LYS A 159 10.88 -17.14 9.69
CA LYS A 159 11.84 -18.26 9.69
C LYS A 159 11.18 -19.60 9.44
N ASP A 160 10.14 -19.93 10.19
CA ASP A 160 9.51 -21.26 10.15
C ASP A 160 9.00 -21.63 8.75
N ARG A 161 8.45 -20.64 8.01
CA ARG A 161 7.96 -20.85 6.64
C ARG A 161 9.11 -21.14 5.67
N TYR A 162 10.23 -20.45 5.82
CA TYR A 162 11.43 -20.70 5.02
C TYR A 162 12.07 -22.04 5.36
N GLU A 163 12.12 -22.41 6.65
CA GLU A 163 12.61 -23.69 7.11
C GLU A 163 11.79 -24.86 6.54
N GLU A 164 10.46 -24.72 6.57
CA GLU A 164 9.56 -25.72 6.02
C GLU A 164 9.71 -25.86 4.51
N TYR A 165 9.74 -24.73 3.79
CA TYR A 165 9.83 -24.75 2.33
C TYR A 165 11.17 -25.29 1.81
N HIS A 166 12.27 -24.88 2.44
CA HIS A 166 13.62 -25.24 2.00
C HIS A 166 14.18 -26.50 2.71
N GLN A 167 13.45 -27.08 3.65
CA GLN A 167 13.88 -28.25 4.44
C GLN A 167 15.23 -28.03 5.13
N VAL A 168 15.45 -26.83 5.69
CA VAL A 168 16.65 -26.40 6.41
C VAL A 168 16.29 -25.86 7.78
N LYS A 169 17.29 -25.68 8.65
CA LYS A 169 17.12 -25.02 9.94
C LYS A 169 18.05 -23.80 10.04
N TYR A 170 17.52 -22.69 10.47
CA TYR A 170 18.31 -21.48 10.76
C TYR A 170 18.60 -21.37 12.25
N SER A 171 19.89 -21.33 12.61
CA SER A 171 20.26 -21.01 13.98
C SER A 171 20.00 -19.53 14.30
N GLU A 172 19.82 -19.19 15.57
CA GLU A 172 19.68 -17.80 16.02
C GLU A 172 20.89 -16.95 15.60
N ASN A 173 22.10 -17.52 15.67
CA ASN A 173 23.33 -16.82 15.23
C ASN A 173 23.32 -16.53 13.73
N ALA A 174 22.78 -17.45 12.92
CA ALA A 174 22.64 -17.23 11.48
C ALA A 174 21.68 -16.07 11.18
N ILE A 175 20.54 -16.00 11.86
CA ILE A 175 19.57 -14.91 11.72
C ILE A 175 20.19 -13.57 12.10
N LYS A 176 20.89 -13.50 13.24
CA LYS A 176 21.61 -12.31 13.67
C LYS A 176 22.67 -11.88 12.66
N ALA A 177 23.50 -12.83 12.22
CA ALA A 177 24.54 -12.56 11.23
C ALA A 177 23.96 -12.05 9.90
N CYS A 178 22.82 -12.59 9.44
CA CYS A 178 22.14 -12.10 8.25
C CYS A 178 21.76 -10.61 8.38
N ALA A 179 21.15 -10.21 9.48
CA ALA A 179 20.75 -8.83 9.69
C ALA A 179 21.95 -7.87 9.84
N GLU A 180 22.93 -8.24 10.69
CA GLU A 180 24.11 -7.42 10.97
C GLU A 180 25.01 -7.24 9.75
N LEU A 181 25.25 -8.32 8.99
CA LEU A 181 26.11 -8.28 7.80
C LEU A 181 25.41 -7.54 6.65
N SER A 182 24.10 -7.73 6.48
CA SER A 182 23.33 -6.98 5.48
C SER A 182 23.40 -5.49 5.77
N ALA A 183 23.14 -5.07 7.00
CA ALA A 183 23.20 -3.67 7.39
C ALA A 183 24.60 -3.05 7.22
N LYS A 184 25.67 -3.87 7.30
CA LYS A 184 27.07 -3.41 7.19
C LYS A 184 27.58 -3.35 5.76
N PHE A 185 27.12 -4.25 4.89
CA PHE A 185 27.73 -4.47 3.57
C PHE A 185 26.79 -4.32 2.38
N ILE A 186 25.48 -4.23 2.61
CA ILE A 186 24.48 -4.05 1.55
C ILE A 186 23.83 -2.69 1.76
N ASN A 187 24.03 -1.80 0.77
CA ASN A 187 23.39 -0.48 0.72
C ASN A 187 22.17 -0.51 -0.19
#